data_5fdb831a33cf33888374af6ee67df652
#
_entry.id   5fdb831a33cf33888374af6ee67df652
#
_cell.length_a   1.000
_cell.length_b   1.000
_cell.length_c   1.000
_cell.angle_alpha   90.00
_cell.angle_beta   90.00
_cell.angle_gamma   90.00
#
_symmetry.space_group_name_H-M   'P 1'
#
loop_
_entity.id
_entity.type
_entity.pdbx_description
1 polymer ?
#
loop_
_entity_poly.entity_id
_entity_poly.type
_entity_poly.pdbx_seq_one_letter_code
_entity_poly.pdbx_strand_id
1 'polypeptide(L)'
;MPSVDASFTLTKDTFNQVLKAAAVLGVPDMVLDIGEDSIMDLRVSDRKNDTSNSFSIEVGAESPAKGKKFYFKVENLKLLSGDYEVEVSQKGISRFKNVSKDVEYYIALETA
;
A
#
# COMPACT_ATOMS: atom_id res chain seq x y z
N MET A 1 3.46 11.72 12.42
CA MET A 1 4.15 11.24 11.20
C MET A 1 5.38 12.09 10.97
N PRO A 2 6.52 11.50 10.72
CA PRO A 2 7.69 12.29 10.31
C PRO A 2 7.43 12.95 8.95
N SER A 3 8.14 12.64 7.91
CA SER A 3 7.84 13.21 6.59
C SER A 3 6.82 12.37 5.85
N VAL A 4 6.08 12.97 4.91
CA VAL A 4 5.18 12.25 4.01
C VAL A 4 5.82 12.26 2.62
N ASP A 5 6.22 11.10 2.16
CA ASP A 5 6.90 10.94 0.87
C ASP A 5 5.94 10.50 -0.23
N ALA A 6 4.83 9.88 0.13
CA ALA A 6 3.77 9.53 -0.80
C ALA A 6 2.43 9.57 -0.08
N SER A 7 1.38 9.94 -0.79
CA SER A 7 0.03 9.89 -0.25
C SER A 7 -0.96 9.57 -1.37
N PHE A 8 -2.01 8.87 -1.01
CA PHE A 8 -3.06 8.50 -1.96
C PHE A 8 -4.33 8.14 -1.20
N THR A 9 -5.44 8.12 -1.94
CA THR A 9 -6.72 7.66 -1.39
C THR A 9 -6.90 6.19 -1.76
N LEU A 10 -7.12 5.36 -0.76
CA LEU A 10 -7.39 3.93 -0.94
C LEU A 10 -8.87 3.70 -0.69
N THR A 11 -9.64 3.55 -1.77
CA THR A 11 -11.07 3.31 -1.64
C THR A 11 -11.35 1.92 -1.10
N LYS A 12 -12.51 1.77 -0.48
CA LYS A 12 -12.98 0.47 0.04
C LYS A 12 -12.91 -0.63 -1.03
N ASP A 13 -13.39 -0.31 -2.24
CA ASP A 13 -13.40 -1.29 -3.33
C ASP A 13 -11.99 -1.70 -3.75
N THR A 14 -11.10 -0.74 -3.92
CA THR A 14 -9.71 -1.01 -4.27
C THR A 14 -9.01 -1.82 -3.18
N PHE A 15 -9.21 -1.44 -1.93
CA PHE A 15 -8.61 -2.15 -0.80
C PHE A 15 -9.09 -3.60 -0.75
N ASN A 16 -10.39 -3.82 -0.93
CA ASN A 16 -10.96 -5.18 -0.96
C ASN A 16 -10.39 -5.99 -2.12
N GLN A 17 -10.23 -5.39 -3.29
CA GLN A 17 -9.64 -6.06 -4.45
C GLN A 17 -8.20 -6.50 -4.17
N VAL A 18 -7.40 -5.62 -3.56
CA VAL A 18 -6.00 -5.89 -3.23
C VAL A 18 -5.91 -7.04 -2.22
N LEU A 19 -6.70 -6.99 -1.15
CA LEU A 19 -6.69 -8.03 -0.12
C LEU A 19 -7.17 -9.37 -0.66
N LYS A 20 -8.22 -9.34 -1.50
CA LYS A 20 -8.73 -10.55 -2.13
C LYS A 20 -7.71 -11.17 -3.07
N ALA A 21 -7.04 -10.35 -3.87
CA ALA A 21 -5.98 -10.82 -4.77
C ALA A 21 -4.85 -11.48 -3.99
N ALA A 22 -4.42 -10.87 -2.88
CA ALA A 22 -3.38 -11.45 -2.04
C ALA A 22 -3.79 -12.82 -1.49
N ALA A 23 -5.05 -12.95 -1.07
CA ALA A 23 -5.57 -14.22 -0.54
C ALA A 23 -5.64 -15.29 -1.63
N VAL A 24 -6.16 -14.94 -2.81
CA VAL A 24 -6.30 -15.88 -3.94
C VAL A 24 -4.94 -16.33 -4.45
N LEU A 25 -3.98 -15.41 -4.56
CA LEU A 25 -2.63 -15.72 -5.04
C LEU A 25 -1.75 -16.34 -3.95
N GLY A 26 -2.16 -16.25 -2.68
CA GLY A 26 -1.39 -16.78 -1.57
C GLY A 26 -0.08 -16.03 -1.34
N VAL A 27 -0.06 -14.72 -1.57
CA VAL A 27 1.14 -13.89 -1.42
C VAL A 27 1.06 -13.03 -0.17
N PRO A 28 2.20 -12.83 0.54
CA PRO A 28 2.19 -12.18 1.85
C PRO A 28 2.41 -10.67 1.83
N ASP A 29 2.81 -10.09 0.70
CA ASP A 29 3.28 -8.71 0.65
C ASP A 29 2.39 -7.84 -0.23
N MET A 30 2.22 -6.58 0.19
CA MET A 30 1.67 -5.51 -0.63
C MET A 30 2.76 -4.48 -0.86
N VAL A 31 2.91 -4.02 -2.09
CA VAL A 31 3.95 -3.07 -2.47
C VAL A 31 3.29 -1.82 -3.05
N LEU A 32 3.64 -0.65 -2.51
CA LEU A 32 3.37 0.61 -3.18
C LEU A 32 4.55 0.89 -4.10
N ASP A 33 4.34 0.70 -5.40
CA ASP A 33 5.37 0.86 -6.43
C ASP A 33 5.17 2.19 -7.14
N ILE A 34 6.11 3.09 -6.98
CA ILE A 34 6.06 4.41 -7.59
C ILE A 34 7.07 4.45 -8.73
N GLY A 35 6.57 4.56 -9.96
CA GLY A 35 7.42 4.61 -11.14
C GLY A 35 8.15 5.93 -11.31
N GLU A 36 9.05 5.98 -12.28
CA GLU A 36 9.78 7.21 -12.62
C GLU A 36 8.84 8.28 -13.18
N ASP A 37 7.67 7.88 -13.67
CA ASP A 37 6.61 8.77 -14.13
C ASP A 37 5.71 9.29 -13.01
N SER A 38 6.02 8.97 -11.76
CA SER A 38 5.26 9.33 -10.56
C SER A 38 3.92 8.61 -10.41
N ILE A 39 3.62 7.64 -11.24
CA ILE A 39 2.39 6.84 -11.12
C ILE A 39 2.57 5.82 -9.99
N MET A 40 1.59 5.76 -9.11
CA MET A 40 1.60 4.86 -7.96
C MET A 40 0.69 3.67 -8.22
N ASP A 41 1.26 2.46 -8.11
CA ASP A 41 0.51 1.21 -8.19
C ASP A 41 0.60 0.48 -6.87
N LEU A 42 -0.51 -0.12 -6.45
CA LEU A 42 -0.51 -1.12 -5.39
C LEU A 42 -0.40 -2.49 -6.03
N ARG A 43 0.56 -3.26 -5.59
CA ARG A 43 0.81 -4.59 -6.10
C ARG A 43 0.83 -5.58 -4.94
N VAL A 44 0.29 -6.77 -5.15
CA VAL A 44 0.44 -7.87 -4.20
C VAL A 44 1.34 -8.93 -4.82
N SER A 45 2.33 -9.37 -4.06
CA SER A 45 3.30 -10.33 -4.55
C SER A 45 4.04 -10.95 -3.37
N ASP A 46 4.87 -11.95 -3.67
CA ASP A 46 5.84 -12.48 -2.71
C ASP A 46 7.21 -11.94 -3.11
N ARG A 47 7.70 -10.94 -2.38
CA ARG A 47 8.97 -10.28 -2.70
C ARG A 47 10.19 -11.18 -2.55
N LYS A 48 10.02 -12.31 -1.86
CA LYS A 48 11.07 -13.33 -1.71
C LYS A 48 11.04 -14.36 -2.84
N ASN A 49 9.99 -14.33 -3.65
CA ASN A 49 9.82 -15.21 -4.79
C ASN A 49 9.22 -14.43 -5.94
N ASP A 50 10.06 -13.76 -6.70
CA ASP A 50 9.65 -12.85 -7.78
C ASP A 50 9.09 -13.57 -9.00
N THR A 51 9.09 -14.89 -9.01
CA THR A 51 8.44 -15.68 -10.08
C THR A 51 6.97 -15.95 -9.78
N SER A 52 6.48 -15.59 -8.61
CA SER A 52 5.07 -15.79 -8.24
C SER A 52 4.17 -14.84 -9.04
N ASN A 53 2.90 -15.23 -9.15
CA ASN A 53 1.89 -14.38 -9.78
C ASN A 53 1.71 -13.11 -8.96
N SER A 54 1.32 -12.03 -9.63
CA SER A 54 1.07 -10.76 -8.98
C SER A 54 -0.17 -10.08 -9.56
N PHE A 55 -0.71 -9.16 -8.78
CA PHE A 55 -1.83 -8.31 -9.17
C PHE A 55 -1.43 -6.87 -8.86
N SER A 56 -1.78 -5.94 -9.75
CA SER A 56 -1.50 -4.52 -9.50
C SER A 56 -2.68 -3.65 -9.95
N ILE A 57 -2.83 -2.51 -9.27
CA ILE A 57 -3.87 -1.53 -9.58
C ILE A 57 -3.33 -0.13 -9.31
N GLU A 58 -3.59 0.81 -10.22
CA GLU A 58 -3.16 2.20 -10.05
C GLU A 58 -3.98 2.88 -8.97
N VAL A 59 -3.32 3.61 -8.05
CA VAL A 59 -3.99 4.30 -6.96
C VAL A 59 -3.73 5.80 -6.94
N GLY A 60 -2.82 6.31 -7.78
CA GLY A 60 -2.57 7.73 -7.84
C GLY A 60 -1.42 8.08 -8.76
N ALA A 61 -1.12 9.38 -8.83
CA ALA A 61 -0.04 9.91 -9.65
C ALA A 61 0.56 11.12 -8.95
N GLU A 62 1.65 11.64 -9.53
CA GLU A 62 2.31 12.86 -9.05
C GLU A 62 2.95 12.73 -7.67
N SER A 63 3.41 11.53 -7.33
CA SER A 63 4.15 11.34 -6.08
C SER A 63 5.54 11.96 -6.17
N PRO A 64 6.03 12.64 -5.11
CA PRO A 64 7.41 13.12 -5.08
C PRO A 64 8.45 12.01 -4.94
N ALA A 65 8.04 10.81 -4.54
CA ALA A 65 8.95 9.69 -4.28
C ALA A 65 9.14 8.79 -5.50
N LYS A 66 9.53 9.38 -6.63
CA LYS A 66 9.71 8.66 -7.90
C LYS A 66 10.70 7.51 -7.79
N GLY A 67 10.39 6.40 -8.41
CA GLY A 67 11.28 5.23 -8.47
C GLY A 67 11.42 4.47 -7.16
N LYS A 68 10.54 4.72 -6.20
CA LYS A 68 10.60 4.08 -4.88
C LYS A 68 9.54 3.02 -4.71
N LYS A 69 9.83 2.05 -3.84
CA LYS A 69 8.91 1.00 -3.46
C LYS A 69 8.79 0.96 -1.95
N PHE A 70 7.56 0.79 -1.46
CA PHE A 70 7.27 0.67 -0.04
C PHE A 70 6.56 -0.65 0.19
N TYR A 71 7.04 -1.43 1.15
CA TYR A 71 6.57 -2.80 1.38
C TYR A 71 5.74 -2.89 2.65
N PHE A 72 4.59 -3.57 2.54
CA PHE A 72 3.67 -3.82 3.64
C PHE A 72 3.44 -5.32 3.75
N LYS A 73 3.24 -5.81 4.96
CA LYS A 73 2.73 -7.17 5.15
C LYS A 73 1.22 -7.15 5.10
N VAL A 74 0.64 -8.00 4.25
CA VAL A 74 -0.82 -8.12 4.12
C VAL A 74 -1.48 -8.42 5.47
N GLU A 75 -0.84 -9.22 6.31
CA GLU A 75 -1.37 -9.56 7.62
C GLU A 75 -1.56 -8.36 8.55
N ASN A 76 -0.81 -7.27 8.31
CA ASN A 76 -0.94 -6.03 9.09
C ASN A 76 -2.03 -5.10 8.56
N LEU A 77 -2.70 -5.47 7.47
CA LEU A 77 -3.69 -4.63 6.80
C LEU A 77 -5.13 -5.05 7.10
N LYS A 78 -5.35 -5.76 8.19
CA LYS A 78 -6.71 -6.16 8.62
C LYS A 78 -7.35 -5.02 9.38
N LEU A 79 -7.76 -4.00 8.64
CA LEU A 79 -8.29 -2.76 9.17
C LEU A 79 -9.82 -2.77 9.08
N LEU A 80 -10.45 -1.82 9.78
CA LEU A 80 -11.89 -1.62 9.64
C LEU A 80 -12.23 -1.28 8.20
N SER A 81 -13.41 -1.72 7.77
CA SER A 81 -13.89 -1.46 6.41
C SER A 81 -14.09 0.03 6.16
N GLY A 82 -13.80 0.48 4.95
CA GLY A 82 -14.02 1.86 4.53
C GLY A 82 -12.94 2.39 3.61
N ASP A 83 -13.09 3.64 3.23
CA ASP A 83 -12.10 4.36 2.46
C ASP A 83 -11.03 4.92 3.39
N TYR A 84 -9.80 5.00 2.90
CA TYR A 84 -8.66 5.48 3.67
C TYR A 84 -7.86 6.53 2.92
N GLU A 85 -7.40 7.52 3.67
CA GLU A 85 -6.32 8.41 3.25
C GLU A 85 -5.02 7.81 3.74
N VAL A 86 -4.12 7.46 2.82
CA VAL A 86 -2.88 6.78 3.14
C VAL A 86 -1.69 7.71 2.93
N GLU A 87 -0.84 7.79 3.94
CA GLU A 87 0.41 8.53 3.89
C GLU A 87 1.56 7.58 4.20
N VAL A 88 2.65 7.68 3.45
CA VAL A 88 3.80 6.78 3.57
C VAL A 88 5.07 7.60 3.72
N SER A 89 5.92 7.20 4.67
CA SER A 89 7.20 7.84 4.93
C SER A 89 8.37 6.90 4.66
N GLN A 90 9.42 7.42 4.03
CA GLN A 90 10.69 6.70 3.84
C GLN A 90 11.33 6.29 5.18
N LYS A 91 10.88 6.88 6.26
CA LYS A 91 11.38 6.55 7.61
C LYS A 91 10.80 5.25 8.15
N GLY A 92 10.03 4.54 7.35
CA GLY A 92 9.57 3.20 7.67
C GLY A 92 8.22 3.13 8.34
N ILE A 93 7.38 4.16 8.18
CA ILE A 93 6.05 4.18 8.77
C ILE A 93 5.01 4.66 7.78
N SER A 94 3.79 4.17 7.95
CA SER A 94 2.63 4.63 7.19
C SER A 94 1.48 4.96 8.12
N ARG A 95 0.57 5.81 7.64
CA ARG A 95 -0.64 6.19 8.35
C ARG A 95 -1.83 5.92 7.44
N PHE A 96 -2.81 5.18 7.98
CA PHE A 96 -4.07 4.89 7.29
C PHE A 96 -5.18 5.55 8.09
N LYS A 97 -5.72 6.66 7.58
CA LYS A 97 -6.81 7.37 8.22
C LYS A 97 -8.12 7.03 7.55
N ASN A 98 -9.07 6.48 8.31
CA ASN A 98 -10.41 6.16 7.80
C ASN A 98 -11.16 7.47 7.52
N VAL A 99 -11.75 7.58 6.33
CA VAL A 99 -12.43 8.81 5.89
C VAL A 99 -13.74 9.02 6.64
N SER A 100 -14.45 7.93 6.97
CA SER A 100 -15.79 7.99 7.55
C SER A 100 -15.81 7.85 9.07
N LYS A 101 -14.80 7.20 9.63
CA LYS A 101 -14.73 6.89 11.07
C LYS A 101 -13.53 7.59 11.68
N ASP A 102 -13.64 7.96 12.95
CA ASP A 102 -12.56 8.60 13.68
C ASP A 102 -11.53 7.56 14.14
N VAL A 103 -10.89 6.93 13.16
CA VAL A 103 -9.92 5.85 13.38
C VAL A 103 -8.71 6.05 12.47
N GLU A 104 -7.52 5.92 13.04
CA GLU A 104 -6.26 5.95 12.32
C GLU A 104 -5.43 4.74 12.70
N TYR A 105 -4.67 4.23 11.72
CA TYR A 105 -3.72 3.15 11.95
C TYR A 105 -2.33 3.60 11.53
N TYR A 106 -1.34 3.35 12.37
CA TYR A 106 0.06 3.54 12.03
C TYR A 106 0.67 2.15 11.81
N ILE A 107 1.13 1.89 10.60
CA ILE A 107 1.62 0.58 10.21
C ILE A 107 3.08 0.70 9.78
N ALA A 108 3.95 -0.05 10.45
CA ALA A 108 5.36 -0.10 10.09
C ALA A 108 5.54 -0.73 8.71
N LEU A 109 6.44 -0.18 7.92
CA LEU A 109 6.81 -0.75 6.63
C LEU A 109 7.82 -1.87 6.85
N GLU A 110 7.83 -2.83 5.92
CA GLU A 110 8.86 -3.87 5.92
C GLU A 110 10.11 -3.34 5.23
N THR A 111 11.25 -3.76 5.72
CA THR A 111 12.52 -3.41 5.06
C THR A 111 12.71 -4.26 3.80
N ALA A 112 13.23 -3.64 2.79
CA ALA A 112 13.51 -4.32 1.53
C ALA A 112 14.72 -5.25 1.64
#